data_97558af41b2415f5f7f81bd0062342c2
#
_entry.id   97558af41b2415f5f7f81bd0062342c2
#
_cell.length_a   1.000
_cell.length_b   1.000
_cell.length_c   1.000
_cell.angle_alpha   90.00
_cell.angle_beta   90.00
_cell.angle_gamma   90.00
#
_symmetry.space_group_name_H-M   'P 1'
#
loop_
_entity.id
_entity.type
_entity.pdbx_description
1 polymer ?
#
loop_
_entity_poly.entity_id
_entity_poly.type
_entity_poly.pdbx_seq_one_letter_code
_entity_poly.pdbx_strand_id
1 'polypeptide(L)'
;MEGYVPPFTAVKNEEQVTTGGIVGTSYNTFLEKCFYGDGCVGDGYNDIGTALPSDELLSDAQVRTMNSAASGIVLSDPFVSSLKMWRPGENGPALIEEDYVQSNWWTSDGNYDVSWYDGSRTEFTISTPAQLAGLAYLVNTCHTFSGKTILLTNDIDLAEHLWVPIGRNSRNAQSVAIFGGTFDGGGHVIRNLNISMKAYSYAQGSTTCLVGFFGYSSGVIENVTLAEDCAVRVTATGSQYLNVGSICGVLGGNYIANCHNRAYIEARSLFDDIFAAGILGFDNQYNPVYNCSNANDVVGFSTWGIVCVSGLVAANAKVVNGYNTGNISGTGPSVEVGGITPSFAQLNNVYNTGRLTATGRSIIPEPEPVATASPIV
;
A
#
# COMPACT_ATOMS: atom_id res chain seq x y z
N MET A 1 1.15 -12.33 20.31
CA MET A 1 1.26 -13.75 20.71
C MET A 1 0.92 -14.55 19.47
N GLU A 2 1.93 -15.08 18.82
CA GLU A 2 1.77 -15.95 17.66
C GLU A 2 1.10 -17.25 18.10
N GLY A 3 -0.05 -17.53 17.55
CA GLY A 3 -0.82 -18.73 17.85
C GLY A 3 -0.23 -19.95 17.15
N TYR A 4 0.95 -20.40 17.60
CA TYR A 4 1.37 -21.76 17.32
C TYR A 4 0.42 -22.70 18.05
N VAL A 5 -0.42 -23.40 17.34
CA VAL A 5 -1.16 -24.55 17.86
C VAL A 5 -0.26 -25.77 17.69
N PRO A 6 0.36 -26.26 18.76
CA PRO A 6 1.18 -27.47 18.66
C PRO A 6 0.29 -28.66 18.25
N PRO A 7 0.82 -29.65 17.55
CA PRO A 7 0.06 -30.86 17.23
C PRO A 7 -0.45 -31.49 18.53
N PHE A 8 -1.75 -31.67 18.62
CA PHE A 8 -2.36 -32.36 19.79
C PHE A 8 -1.97 -33.83 19.79
N THR A 9 -1.21 -34.23 20.80
CA THR A 9 -0.98 -35.64 21.06
C THR A 9 -2.05 -36.13 22.03
N ALA A 10 -3.05 -36.84 21.52
CA ALA A 10 -4.05 -37.46 22.37
C ALA A 10 -3.46 -38.72 23.04
N VAL A 11 -3.49 -38.77 24.38
CA VAL A 11 -3.13 -39.96 25.16
C VAL A 11 -4.37 -40.85 25.23
N LYS A 12 -4.32 -42.03 24.60
CA LYS A 12 -5.40 -43.06 24.70
C LYS A 12 -5.57 -43.54 26.13
N ASN A 13 -6.62 -43.11 26.79
CA ASN A 13 -7.31 -43.90 27.80
C ASN A 13 -8.55 -44.53 27.14
N GLU A 14 -9.01 -45.67 27.62
CA GLU A 14 -10.08 -46.51 27.01
C GLU A 14 -11.47 -45.85 26.97
N GLU A 15 -11.61 -44.56 27.18
CA GLU A 15 -12.80 -43.76 26.98
C GLU A 15 -12.74 -43.09 25.58
N GLN A 16 -13.89 -42.94 24.92
CA GLN A 16 -13.99 -42.38 23.59
C GLN A 16 -13.29 -41.03 23.48
N VAL A 17 -12.11 -41.04 22.89
CA VAL A 17 -11.36 -39.81 22.56
C VAL A 17 -11.70 -39.43 21.13
N THR A 18 -12.29 -38.23 20.94
CA THR A 18 -12.55 -37.67 19.64
C THR A 18 -11.55 -36.56 19.35
N THR A 19 -10.87 -36.61 18.21
CA THR A 19 -9.95 -35.59 17.74
C THR A 19 -10.42 -35.09 16.38
N GLY A 20 -10.26 -33.80 16.11
CA GLY A 20 -10.60 -33.22 14.82
C GLY A 20 -9.67 -32.04 14.51
N GLY A 21 -9.39 -31.83 13.22
CA GLY A 21 -8.55 -30.75 12.75
C GLY A 21 -9.09 -29.35 13.07
N ILE A 22 -10.42 -29.21 13.04
CA ILE A 22 -11.13 -27.97 13.37
C ILE A 22 -12.08 -28.16 14.55
N VAL A 23 -12.88 -29.24 14.54
CA VAL A 23 -13.89 -29.52 15.56
C VAL A 23 -13.73 -30.94 16.04
N GLY A 24 -13.52 -31.16 17.33
CA GLY A 24 -13.34 -32.49 17.92
C GLY A 24 -14.64 -33.33 17.93
N THR A 25 -15.79 -32.69 18.13
CA THR A 25 -17.11 -33.32 18.08
C THR A 25 -18.11 -32.34 17.49
N SER A 26 -18.90 -32.77 16.49
CA SER A 26 -19.90 -31.91 15.89
C SER A 26 -21.32 -32.30 16.28
N TYR A 27 -22.06 -31.32 16.79
CA TYR A 27 -23.51 -31.41 16.95
C TYR A 27 -24.08 -30.05 16.53
N ASN A 28 -24.89 -30.05 15.45
CA ASN A 28 -25.41 -28.80 14.86
C ASN A 28 -24.31 -27.79 14.48
N THR A 29 -23.14 -28.26 14.02
CA THR A 29 -22.04 -27.41 13.59
C THR A 29 -22.15 -27.13 12.11
N PHE A 30 -22.16 -25.86 11.76
CA PHE A 30 -22.10 -25.40 10.36
C PHE A 30 -20.67 -24.89 10.09
N LEU A 31 -20.05 -25.42 9.05
CA LEU A 31 -18.69 -25.05 8.63
C LEU A 31 -18.68 -24.61 7.19
N GLU A 32 -18.09 -23.46 6.93
CA GLU A 32 -17.83 -22.98 5.58
C GLU A 32 -16.40 -22.51 5.47
N LYS A 33 -15.67 -23.01 4.46
CA LYS A 33 -14.27 -22.63 4.22
C LYS A 33 -13.35 -22.79 5.43
N CYS A 34 -13.51 -23.89 6.17
CA CYS A 34 -12.65 -24.25 7.29
C CYS A 34 -11.62 -25.29 6.84
N PHE A 35 -10.35 -25.00 7.03
CA PHE A 35 -9.22 -25.80 6.52
C PHE A 35 -8.26 -26.18 7.66
N TYR A 36 -7.61 -27.34 7.52
CA TYR A 36 -6.56 -27.79 8.43
C TYR A 36 -5.46 -28.55 7.68
N GLY A 37 -4.25 -28.58 8.22
CA GLY A 37 -3.15 -29.36 7.63
C GLY A 37 -3.40 -30.87 7.77
N ASP A 38 -3.13 -31.63 6.73
CA ASP A 38 -3.35 -33.07 6.66
C ASP A 38 -2.57 -33.88 7.72
N GLY A 39 -1.46 -33.33 8.24
CA GLY A 39 -0.69 -33.91 9.33
C GLY A 39 -1.15 -33.57 10.75
N CYS A 40 -2.21 -32.76 10.92
CA CYS A 40 -2.65 -32.27 12.22
C CYS A 40 -3.52 -33.27 13.00
N VAL A 41 -4.09 -34.26 12.34
CA VAL A 41 -4.98 -35.26 12.95
C VAL A 41 -4.35 -36.65 12.86
N GLY A 42 -4.14 -37.31 14.01
CA GLY A 42 -3.67 -38.70 14.04
C GLY A 42 -4.75 -39.69 13.56
N ASP A 43 -4.43 -40.99 13.62
CA ASP A 43 -5.21 -42.13 13.11
C ASP A 43 -6.64 -42.26 13.67
N GLY A 44 -7.47 -41.35 13.46
CA GLY A 44 -8.86 -41.52 13.87
C GLY A 44 -9.65 -40.23 13.97
N TYR A 45 -10.22 -39.83 12.92
CA TYR A 45 -11.55 -39.29 12.87
C TYR A 45 -11.82 -37.83 13.07
N ASN A 46 -11.85 -37.10 11.98
CA ASN A 46 -13.09 -36.36 11.81
C ASN A 46 -13.03 -35.57 10.50
N ASP A 47 -13.97 -35.80 9.61
CA ASP A 47 -14.10 -35.15 8.29
C ASP A 47 -14.71 -33.76 8.35
N ILE A 48 -14.66 -33.09 9.50
CA ILE A 48 -15.21 -31.75 9.65
C ILE A 48 -14.15 -30.70 9.32
N GLY A 49 -14.35 -30.02 8.22
CA GLY A 49 -13.38 -29.14 7.58
C GLY A 49 -12.69 -29.84 6.41
N THR A 50 -11.81 -29.11 5.73
CA THR A 50 -11.06 -29.62 4.58
C THR A 50 -9.59 -29.79 4.96
N ALA A 51 -9.11 -31.04 4.91
CA ALA A 51 -7.67 -31.33 5.04
C ALA A 51 -6.94 -30.86 3.79
N LEU A 52 -5.83 -30.17 3.97
CA LEU A 52 -4.97 -29.72 2.88
C LEU A 52 -3.51 -30.11 3.17
N PRO A 53 -2.74 -30.51 2.15
CA PRO A 53 -1.31 -30.63 2.22
C PRO A 53 -0.69 -29.30 2.71
N SER A 54 0.41 -29.40 3.45
CA SER A 54 1.02 -28.22 4.07
C SER A 54 1.43 -27.15 3.05
N ASP A 55 1.89 -27.56 1.87
CA ASP A 55 2.26 -26.65 0.77
C ASP A 55 1.03 -25.97 0.14
N GLU A 56 -0.09 -26.65 0.04
CA GLU A 56 -1.35 -26.08 -0.40
C GLU A 56 -1.94 -25.12 0.64
N LEU A 57 -1.94 -25.51 1.93
CA LEU A 57 -2.42 -24.67 3.02
C LEU A 57 -1.61 -23.36 3.13
N LEU A 58 -0.31 -23.40 2.84
CA LEU A 58 0.60 -22.26 2.84
C LEU A 58 0.50 -21.43 1.55
N SER A 59 -0.24 -21.89 0.55
CA SER A 59 -0.28 -21.26 -0.77
C SER A 59 -1.03 -19.90 -0.78
N ASP A 60 -0.58 -19.00 -1.63
CA ASP A 60 -1.29 -17.74 -1.91
C ASP A 60 -2.71 -17.97 -2.44
N ALA A 61 -2.94 -19.09 -3.15
CA ALA A 61 -4.26 -19.47 -3.66
C ALA A 61 -5.22 -19.78 -2.52
N GLN A 62 -4.74 -20.49 -1.50
CA GLN A 62 -5.53 -20.81 -0.31
C GLN A 62 -5.86 -19.57 0.51
N VAL A 63 -4.89 -18.68 0.70
CA VAL A 63 -5.10 -17.39 1.38
C VAL A 63 -6.20 -16.57 0.67
N ARG A 64 -6.21 -16.56 -0.67
CA ARG A 64 -7.29 -15.88 -1.43
C ARG A 64 -8.64 -16.52 -1.24
N THR A 65 -8.69 -17.84 -1.22
CA THR A 65 -9.94 -18.57 -0.97
C THR A 65 -10.54 -18.17 0.37
N MET A 66 -9.70 -18.09 1.41
CA MET A 66 -10.12 -17.67 2.75
C MET A 66 -10.56 -16.19 2.78
N ASN A 67 -9.82 -15.32 2.12
CA ASN A 67 -10.15 -13.90 2.05
C ASN A 67 -11.43 -13.64 1.23
N SER A 68 -11.64 -14.37 0.14
CA SER A 68 -12.87 -14.28 -0.64
C SER A 68 -14.09 -14.70 0.18
N ALA A 69 -13.97 -15.74 1.00
CA ALA A 69 -15.03 -16.16 1.91
C ALA A 69 -15.30 -15.08 2.99
N ALA A 70 -14.24 -14.54 3.59
CA ALA A 70 -14.37 -13.50 4.60
C ALA A 70 -15.06 -12.24 4.07
N SER A 71 -14.81 -11.84 2.82
CA SER A 71 -15.43 -10.66 2.21
C SER A 71 -16.94 -10.78 1.98
N GLY A 72 -17.46 -12.00 1.92
CA GLY A 72 -18.90 -12.28 1.79
C GLY A 72 -19.68 -12.33 3.11
N ILE A 73 -19.00 -12.27 4.25
CA ILE A 73 -19.64 -12.38 5.56
C ILE A 73 -20.20 -11.02 5.99
N VAL A 74 -21.51 -11.00 6.25
CA VAL A 74 -22.19 -9.82 6.84
C VAL A 74 -22.09 -9.91 8.35
N LEU A 75 -21.39 -8.95 8.96
CA LEU A 75 -21.27 -8.87 10.42
C LEU A 75 -22.53 -8.29 11.04
N SER A 76 -23.13 -9.03 11.96
CA SER A 76 -24.27 -8.58 12.75
C SER A 76 -23.88 -8.04 14.12
N ASP A 77 -22.63 -8.21 14.54
CA ASP A 77 -22.13 -7.74 15.82
C ASP A 77 -21.74 -6.26 15.73
N PRO A 78 -22.35 -5.37 16.55
CA PRO A 78 -22.04 -3.95 16.52
C PRO A 78 -20.63 -3.60 17.00
N PHE A 79 -19.94 -4.52 17.67
CA PHE A 79 -18.57 -4.33 18.17
C PHE A 79 -17.49 -4.79 17.19
N VAL A 80 -17.87 -5.52 16.13
CA VAL A 80 -16.96 -5.98 15.09
C VAL A 80 -17.27 -5.23 13.80
N SER A 81 -16.45 -4.26 13.46
CA SER A 81 -16.65 -3.41 12.27
C SER A 81 -16.15 -4.07 10.96
N SER A 82 -15.27 -5.05 11.06
CA SER A 82 -14.72 -5.79 9.91
C SER A 82 -14.05 -7.09 10.35
N LEU A 83 -13.99 -8.06 9.44
CA LEU A 83 -13.18 -9.25 9.64
C LEU A 83 -11.72 -8.98 9.27
N LYS A 84 -10.80 -9.59 10.01
CA LYS A 84 -9.39 -9.60 9.64
C LYS A 84 -9.18 -10.47 8.40
N MET A 85 -8.31 -10.03 7.52
CA MET A 85 -7.92 -10.77 6.33
C MET A 85 -6.76 -11.72 6.66
N TRP A 86 -6.52 -12.68 5.79
CA TRP A 86 -5.44 -13.66 5.89
C TRP A 86 -4.26 -13.26 5.01
N ARG A 87 -3.07 -13.61 5.42
CA ARG A 87 -1.83 -13.52 4.64
C ARG A 87 -1.06 -14.85 4.70
N PRO A 88 -0.17 -15.14 3.75
CA PRO A 88 0.78 -16.23 3.91
C PRO A 88 1.64 -16.01 5.15
N GLY A 89 1.87 -17.06 5.91
CA GLY A 89 2.74 -17.07 7.09
C GLY A 89 3.70 -18.24 7.03
N GLU A 90 4.70 -18.28 7.90
CA GLU A 90 5.73 -19.32 7.90
C GLU A 90 5.18 -20.73 8.18
N ASN A 91 4.13 -20.81 8.98
CA ASN A 91 3.55 -22.09 9.43
C ASN A 91 2.08 -22.26 9.02
N GLY A 92 1.58 -21.48 8.09
CA GLY A 92 0.19 -21.49 7.64
C GLY A 92 -0.34 -20.09 7.41
N PRO A 93 -1.59 -19.95 6.89
CA PRO A 93 -2.24 -18.66 6.80
C PRO A 93 -2.30 -17.98 8.16
N ALA A 94 -1.88 -16.74 8.22
CA ALA A 94 -1.90 -15.91 9.42
C ALA A 94 -2.91 -14.77 9.24
N LEU A 95 -3.64 -14.43 10.30
CA LEU A 95 -4.46 -13.23 10.29
C LEU A 95 -3.56 -12.00 10.20
N ILE A 96 -3.98 -11.04 9.40
CA ILE A 96 -3.34 -9.75 9.34
C ILE A 96 -3.70 -9.03 10.62
N GLU A 97 -2.72 -8.87 11.51
CA GLU A 97 -2.94 -8.10 12.72
C GLU A 97 -3.14 -6.63 12.37
N GLU A 98 -4.16 -6.02 12.96
CA GLU A 98 -4.41 -4.58 12.80
C GLU A 98 -3.37 -3.76 13.58
N ASP A 99 -2.13 -3.78 13.21
CA ASP A 99 -1.19 -2.78 13.67
C ASP A 99 -1.07 -1.64 12.69
N TYR A 100 -2.22 -1.15 12.20
CA TYR A 100 -2.25 0.14 11.59
C TYR A 100 -2.85 1.20 12.53
N VAL A 101 -2.37 1.26 13.73
CA VAL A 101 -2.07 2.53 14.36
C VAL A 101 -0.62 2.82 14.00
N GLN A 102 -0.40 3.42 12.84
CA GLN A 102 0.79 4.20 12.66
C GLN A 102 0.91 5.00 13.96
N SER A 103 1.95 4.79 14.74
CA SER A 103 2.19 5.65 15.89
C SER A 103 2.48 7.01 15.30
N ASN A 104 1.42 7.81 15.22
CA ASN A 104 1.44 9.09 14.55
C ASN A 104 2.16 10.06 15.47
N TRP A 105 3.49 9.89 15.60
CA TRP A 105 4.30 10.81 16.37
C TRP A 105 3.89 12.24 16.05
N TRP A 106 3.82 12.59 14.77
CA TRP A 106 3.50 13.92 14.31
C TRP A 106 2.04 14.35 14.53
N THR A 107 1.12 13.43 14.82
CA THR A 107 -0.28 13.74 15.11
C THR A 107 -0.67 13.50 16.56
N SER A 108 0.30 13.10 17.41
CA SER A 108 0.11 13.01 18.86
C SER A 108 0.17 14.40 19.48
N ASP A 109 -0.63 14.64 20.50
CA ASP A 109 -0.68 15.91 21.20
C ASP A 109 0.72 16.36 21.64
N GLY A 110 1.06 17.59 21.29
CA GLY A 110 2.36 18.22 21.61
C GLY A 110 3.47 18.04 20.55
N ASN A 111 3.27 17.18 19.55
CA ASN A 111 4.27 16.97 18.49
C ASN A 111 3.96 17.74 17.20
N TYR A 112 2.78 18.33 17.09
CA TYR A 112 2.42 19.22 15.98
C TYR A 112 2.06 20.62 16.49
N ASP A 113 2.29 21.61 15.64
CA ASP A 113 2.00 23.01 15.92
C ASP A 113 1.07 23.58 14.84
N VAL A 114 -0.10 24.04 15.25
CA VAL A 114 -1.08 24.71 14.39
C VAL A 114 -1.23 26.20 14.71
N SER A 115 -0.41 26.74 15.60
CA SER A 115 -0.50 28.14 16.06
C SER A 115 -0.23 29.17 14.96
N TRP A 116 0.47 28.74 13.88
CA TRP A 116 0.73 29.55 12.71
C TRP A 116 -0.50 29.81 11.84
N TYR A 117 -1.55 28.98 11.98
CA TYR A 117 -2.76 29.06 11.17
C TYR A 117 -3.89 29.77 11.92
N ASP A 118 -4.37 30.89 11.38
CA ASP A 118 -5.46 31.68 11.95
C ASP A 118 -6.75 31.71 11.08
N GLY A 119 -6.72 31.05 9.91
CA GLY A 119 -7.86 31.00 8.99
C GLY A 119 -8.15 32.29 8.22
N SER A 120 -7.67 33.43 8.66
CA SER A 120 -8.00 34.74 8.08
C SER A 120 -7.06 35.15 6.95
N ARG A 121 -5.79 34.74 7.03
CA ARG A 121 -4.75 35.04 6.02
C ARG A 121 -4.82 34.08 4.85
N THR A 122 -4.21 34.51 3.76
CA THR A 122 -4.02 33.71 2.55
C THR A 122 -2.59 33.19 2.39
N GLU A 123 -1.65 33.74 3.15
CA GLU A 123 -0.23 33.36 3.11
C GLU A 123 0.28 32.96 4.49
N PHE A 124 0.96 31.85 4.57
CA PHE A 124 1.51 31.27 5.77
C PHE A 124 2.94 30.80 5.54
N THR A 125 3.74 30.79 6.59
CA THR A 125 5.10 30.25 6.56
C THR A 125 5.23 29.10 7.55
N ILE A 126 5.99 28.08 7.16
CA ILE A 126 6.37 26.93 7.98
C ILE A 126 7.88 26.87 8.03
N SER A 127 8.45 26.74 9.22
CA SER A 127 9.91 26.70 9.45
C SER A 127 10.36 25.54 10.33
N THR A 128 9.42 24.76 10.89
CA THR A 128 9.74 23.67 11.81
C THR A 128 8.98 22.38 11.43
N PRO A 129 9.52 21.20 11.80
CA PRO A 129 8.84 19.92 11.60
C PRO A 129 7.45 19.87 12.23
N ALA A 130 7.30 20.44 13.45
CA ALA A 130 6.03 20.48 14.17
C ALA A 130 4.97 21.32 13.42
N GLN A 131 5.36 22.42 12.79
CA GLN A 131 4.47 23.25 11.98
C GLN A 131 4.05 22.52 10.70
N LEU A 132 4.98 21.80 10.06
CA LEU A 132 4.66 20.98 8.89
C LEU A 132 3.71 19.82 9.27
N ALA A 133 3.89 19.20 10.41
CA ALA A 133 2.97 18.22 10.97
C ALA A 133 1.60 18.85 11.29
N GLY A 134 1.59 20.12 11.71
CA GLY A 134 0.37 20.91 11.91
C GLY A 134 -0.41 21.09 10.60
N LEU A 135 0.27 21.29 9.47
CA LEU A 135 -0.39 21.31 8.15
C LEU A 135 -1.05 19.98 7.84
N ALA A 136 -0.33 18.86 8.05
CA ALA A 136 -0.90 17.52 7.84
C ALA A 136 -2.12 17.28 8.73
N TYR A 137 -2.05 17.66 9.99
CA TYR A 137 -3.18 17.57 10.93
C TYR A 137 -4.39 18.38 10.45
N LEU A 138 -4.18 19.65 10.10
CA LEU A 138 -5.25 20.54 9.65
C LEU A 138 -5.93 20.02 8.36
N VAL A 139 -5.14 19.63 7.35
CA VAL A 139 -5.69 19.06 6.12
C VAL A 139 -6.46 17.78 6.41
N ASN A 140 -5.89 16.87 7.20
CA ASN A 140 -6.51 15.58 7.53
C ASN A 140 -7.73 15.70 8.44
N THR A 141 -7.97 16.88 9.02
CA THR A 141 -9.18 17.24 9.78
C THR A 141 -10.12 18.20 9.02
N CYS A 142 -10.05 18.18 7.67
CA CYS A 142 -10.97 18.86 6.75
C CYS A 142 -10.68 20.34 6.44
N HIS A 143 -9.48 20.86 6.65
CA HIS A 143 -9.08 22.17 6.15
C HIS A 143 -8.45 22.06 4.77
N THR A 144 -9.13 22.44 3.72
CA THR A 144 -8.63 22.24 2.34
C THR A 144 -7.52 23.20 1.92
N PHE A 145 -7.35 24.32 2.60
CA PHE A 145 -6.42 25.40 2.24
C PHE A 145 -6.64 26.03 0.84
N SER A 146 -7.81 25.85 0.26
CA SER A 146 -8.15 26.45 -1.04
C SER A 146 -7.94 27.96 -1.01
N GLY A 147 -7.23 28.50 -2.03
CA GLY A 147 -6.88 29.91 -2.13
C GLY A 147 -5.82 30.39 -1.12
N LYS A 148 -5.11 29.46 -0.46
CA LYS A 148 -4.06 29.77 0.50
C LYS A 148 -2.71 29.24 0.02
N THR A 149 -1.64 29.95 0.35
CA THR A 149 -0.26 29.56 0.08
C THR A 149 0.46 29.27 1.36
N ILE A 150 1.18 28.17 1.39
CA ILE A 150 2.05 27.75 2.50
C ILE A 150 3.49 27.69 1.95
N LEU A 151 4.37 28.49 2.52
CA LEU A 151 5.78 28.56 2.14
C LEU A 151 6.66 27.93 3.21
N LEU A 152 7.52 26.99 2.82
CA LEU A 152 8.64 26.58 3.68
C LEU A 152 9.72 27.65 3.66
N THR A 153 10.28 27.95 4.84
CA THR A 153 11.35 28.94 5.00
C THR A 153 12.65 28.34 5.53
N ASN A 154 12.67 27.05 5.81
CA ASN A 154 13.81 26.30 6.32
C ASN A 154 13.80 24.87 5.79
N ASP A 155 14.97 24.25 5.75
CA ASP A 155 15.06 22.80 5.64
C ASP A 155 14.36 22.14 6.82
N ILE A 156 13.67 21.03 6.57
CA ILE A 156 12.89 20.31 7.59
C ILE A 156 13.46 18.91 7.77
N ASP A 157 13.81 18.58 9.02
CA ASP A 157 14.20 17.22 9.41
C ASP A 157 13.05 16.57 10.19
N LEU A 158 12.48 15.50 9.65
CA LEU A 158 11.37 14.76 10.25
C LEU A 158 11.84 13.67 11.22
N ALA A 159 13.15 13.57 11.47
CA ALA A 159 13.77 12.73 12.49
C ALA A 159 13.34 11.24 12.41
N GLU A 160 13.07 10.73 11.21
CA GLU A 160 12.62 9.35 10.93
C GLU A 160 11.29 8.95 11.60
N HIS A 161 10.60 9.87 12.25
CA HIS A 161 9.28 9.59 12.78
C HIS A 161 8.28 9.31 11.65
N LEU A 162 7.39 8.35 11.88
CA LEU A 162 6.41 7.95 10.87
C LEU A 162 5.57 9.14 10.44
N TRP A 163 5.61 9.42 9.14
CA TRP A 163 4.86 10.50 8.52
C TRP A 163 3.47 10.06 8.07
N VAL A 164 2.48 10.88 8.33
CA VAL A 164 1.13 10.73 7.80
C VAL A 164 0.99 11.63 6.57
N PRO A 165 0.65 11.09 5.39
CA PRO A 165 0.45 11.90 4.21
C PRO A 165 -0.49 13.09 4.42
N ILE A 166 -0.15 14.25 3.83
CA ILE A 166 -1.01 15.43 3.80
C ILE A 166 -2.14 15.14 2.81
N GLY A 167 -3.38 15.12 3.29
CA GLY A 167 -4.51 14.66 2.49
C GLY A 167 -4.55 13.14 2.36
N ARG A 168 -5.68 12.53 2.63
CA ARG A 168 -5.83 11.07 2.61
C ARG A 168 -7.29 10.65 2.47
N ASN A 169 -7.51 9.42 2.05
CA ASN A 169 -8.84 8.81 2.20
C ASN A 169 -9.15 8.58 3.67
N SER A 170 -10.38 8.87 4.08
CA SER A 170 -10.84 8.46 5.39
C SER A 170 -11.16 6.96 5.39
N ARG A 171 -11.01 6.32 6.57
CA ARG A 171 -11.35 4.89 6.75
C ARG A 171 -12.80 4.57 6.36
N ASN A 172 -13.69 5.55 6.32
CA ASN A 172 -15.12 5.36 6.13
C ASN A 172 -15.61 5.81 4.76
N ALA A 173 -14.76 5.97 3.75
CA ALA A 173 -15.10 6.34 2.36
C ALA A 173 -15.99 7.61 2.18
N GLN A 174 -16.42 8.23 3.26
CA GLN A 174 -17.36 9.35 3.24
C GLN A 174 -16.71 10.72 3.25
N SER A 175 -15.40 10.80 3.51
CA SER A 175 -14.65 12.04 3.44
C SER A 175 -13.23 11.79 2.95
N VAL A 176 -12.87 12.50 1.91
CA VAL A 176 -11.50 12.57 1.41
C VAL A 176 -10.90 13.87 1.91
N ALA A 177 -9.83 13.80 2.68
CA ALA A 177 -9.06 14.96 3.04
C ALA A 177 -8.18 15.36 1.85
N ILE A 178 -8.35 16.57 1.33
CA ILE A 178 -7.69 17.04 0.11
C ILE A 178 -6.94 18.32 0.43
N PHE A 179 -5.67 18.38 0.04
CA PHE A 179 -4.96 19.64 0.01
C PHE A 179 -5.32 20.41 -1.28
N GLY A 180 -5.88 21.59 -1.17
CA GLY A 180 -6.36 22.40 -2.29
C GLY A 180 -5.67 23.76 -2.41
N GLY A 181 -4.63 24.02 -1.62
CA GLY A 181 -3.85 25.25 -1.62
C GLY A 181 -2.63 25.20 -2.55
N THR A 182 -1.74 26.15 -2.36
CA THR A 182 -0.38 26.12 -2.92
C THR A 182 0.60 25.78 -1.79
N PHE A 183 1.37 24.71 -1.98
CA PHE A 183 2.50 24.40 -1.11
C PHE A 183 3.79 24.69 -1.87
N ASP A 184 4.50 25.70 -1.43
CA ASP A 184 5.80 26.10 -1.96
C ASP A 184 6.90 25.66 -0.99
N GLY A 185 7.70 24.71 -1.41
CA GLY A 185 8.86 24.23 -0.62
C GLY A 185 10.00 25.24 -0.50
N GLY A 186 9.92 26.39 -1.19
CA GLY A 186 10.94 27.44 -1.11
C GLY A 186 12.34 27.03 -1.59
N GLY A 187 12.46 25.88 -2.26
CA GLY A 187 13.74 25.26 -2.59
C GLY A 187 14.42 24.56 -1.41
N HIS A 188 13.75 24.44 -0.27
CA HIS A 188 14.25 23.75 0.91
C HIS A 188 14.18 22.25 0.78
N VAL A 189 14.95 21.55 1.62
CA VAL A 189 15.07 20.09 1.63
C VAL A 189 14.32 19.51 2.81
N ILE A 190 13.52 18.48 2.54
CA ILE A 190 12.90 17.63 3.57
C ILE A 190 13.77 16.39 3.74
N ARG A 191 14.15 16.10 4.99
CA ARG A 191 15.02 14.98 5.39
C ARG A 191 14.27 14.02 6.30
N ASN A 192 14.75 12.77 6.32
CA ASN A 192 14.27 11.76 7.24
C ASN A 192 12.74 11.57 7.19
N LEU A 193 12.12 11.82 6.03
CA LEU A 193 10.72 11.47 5.79
C LEU A 193 10.59 9.94 5.79
N ASN A 194 9.87 9.40 6.76
CA ASN A 194 9.62 7.98 6.86
C ASN A 194 8.12 7.71 6.71
N ILE A 195 7.72 7.18 5.55
CA ILE A 195 6.39 6.63 5.33
C ILE A 195 6.51 5.12 5.31
N SER A 196 5.96 4.45 6.33
CA SER A 196 5.89 3.00 6.41
C SER A 196 4.44 2.61 6.67
N MET A 197 3.75 2.18 5.61
CA MET A 197 2.31 1.92 5.64
C MET A 197 1.99 0.47 5.33
N LYS A 198 1.14 -0.13 6.18
CA LYS A 198 0.43 -1.37 5.86
C LYS A 198 -1.03 -1.02 5.58
N ALA A 199 -1.49 -1.18 4.36
CA ALA A 199 -2.85 -0.89 3.96
C ALA A 199 -3.68 -2.18 3.92
N TYR A 200 -4.81 -2.18 4.62
CA TYR A 200 -5.74 -3.31 4.67
C TYR A 200 -7.05 -2.93 3.98
N SER A 201 -7.64 -3.86 3.23
CA SER A 201 -8.99 -3.67 2.70
C SER A 201 -10.01 -3.93 3.79
N TYR A 202 -10.93 -2.99 3.92
CA TYR A 202 -12.17 -3.23 4.64
C TYR A 202 -13.26 -3.48 3.61
N ALA A 203 -14.10 -4.49 3.84
CA ALA A 203 -15.05 -5.03 2.89
C ALA A 203 -16.13 -4.07 2.37
N GLN A 204 -16.15 -2.82 2.78
CA GLN A 204 -17.11 -1.82 2.31
C GLN A 204 -16.50 -0.42 2.29
N GLY A 205 -15.98 0.02 1.17
CA GLY A 205 -15.56 1.41 1.01
C GLY A 205 -14.44 1.59 0.01
N SER A 206 -14.07 2.82 -0.26
CA SER A 206 -13.06 3.19 -1.23
C SER A 206 -11.78 2.39 -1.06
N THR A 207 -11.37 1.84 -2.13
CA THR A 207 -10.39 0.80 -2.30
C THR A 207 -9.05 1.36 -2.80
N THR A 208 -8.77 2.65 -2.55
CA THR A 208 -7.54 3.27 -3.02
C THR A 208 -6.69 3.76 -1.86
N CYS A 209 -5.45 3.33 -1.78
CA CYS A 209 -4.48 3.82 -0.83
C CYS A 209 -3.61 4.92 -1.46
N LEU A 210 -3.60 6.10 -0.87
CA LEU A 210 -2.96 7.31 -1.38
C LEU A 210 -1.73 7.62 -0.54
N VAL A 211 -0.55 7.45 -1.10
CA VAL A 211 0.71 7.48 -0.35
C VAL A 211 1.73 8.42 -0.98
N GLY A 212 2.28 9.30 -0.18
CA GLY A 212 3.34 10.24 -0.53
C GLY A 212 3.51 11.28 0.56
N PHE A 213 4.37 12.25 0.36
CA PHE A 213 4.42 13.43 1.21
C PHE A 213 3.04 14.08 1.27
N PHE A 214 2.40 14.25 0.10
CA PHE A 214 0.95 14.43 -0.04
C PHE A 214 0.31 13.11 -0.45
N GLY A 215 -0.76 12.70 0.22
CA GLY A 215 -1.58 11.56 -0.21
C GLY A 215 -2.52 11.96 -1.34
N TYR A 216 -3.24 13.07 -1.16
CA TYR A 216 -4.11 13.65 -2.18
C TYR A 216 -4.02 15.16 -2.22
N SER A 217 -3.71 15.69 -3.40
CA SER A 217 -3.74 17.13 -3.66
C SER A 217 -4.59 17.46 -4.88
N SER A 218 -5.39 18.51 -4.79
CA SER A 218 -5.99 19.22 -5.94
C SER A 218 -5.37 20.62 -6.13
N GLY A 219 -4.41 20.96 -5.29
CA GLY A 219 -3.67 22.22 -5.29
C GLY A 219 -2.34 22.13 -6.04
N VAL A 220 -1.54 23.17 -5.87
CA VAL A 220 -0.18 23.26 -6.42
C VAL A 220 0.81 22.72 -5.41
N ILE A 221 1.78 21.93 -5.89
CA ILE A 221 2.95 21.51 -5.09
C ILE A 221 4.20 21.90 -5.87
N GLU A 222 5.03 22.75 -5.29
CA GLU A 222 6.21 23.20 -5.99
C GLU A 222 7.43 23.39 -5.10
N ASN A 223 8.62 23.37 -5.73
CA ASN A 223 9.91 23.65 -5.12
C ASN A 223 10.26 22.75 -3.91
N VAL A 224 9.88 21.45 -3.97
CA VAL A 224 10.10 20.47 -2.90
C VAL A 224 11.23 19.52 -3.28
N THR A 225 12.20 19.35 -2.39
CA THR A 225 13.23 18.31 -2.50
C THR A 225 13.11 17.32 -1.34
N LEU A 226 12.98 16.04 -1.63
CA LEU A 226 13.14 14.97 -0.65
C LEU A 226 14.56 14.43 -0.72
N ALA A 227 15.24 14.35 0.43
CA ALA A 227 16.62 13.89 0.54
C ALA A 227 16.75 12.37 0.41
N GLU A 228 17.98 11.88 0.31
CA GLU A 228 18.28 10.44 0.14
C GLU A 228 18.04 9.59 1.40
N ASP A 229 17.94 10.22 2.57
CA ASP A 229 17.56 9.61 3.83
C ASP A 229 16.04 9.42 4.00
N CYS A 230 15.25 9.86 3.02
CA CYS A 230 13.81 9.67 2.99
C CYS A 230 13.43 8.31 2.41
N ALA A 231 12.31 7.75 2.88
CA ALA A 231 11.77 6.51 2.33
C ALA A 231 10.23 6.47 2.37
N VAL A 232 9.65 5.92 1.31
CA VAL A 232 8.23 5.63 1.19
C VAL A 232 8.05 4.13 0.98
N ARG A 233 7.54 3.43 2.00
CA ARG A 233 7.27 2.00 1.95
C ARG A 233 5.81 1.73 2.24
N VAL A 234 5.15 1.00 1.36
CA VAL A 234 3.76 0.62 1.54
C VAL A 234 3.54 -0.83 1.18
N THR A 235 2.79 -1.54 2.02
CA THR A 235 2.36 -2.91 1.78
C THR A 235 0.84 -2.97 1.91
N ALA A 236 0.15 -3.36 0.84
CA ALA A 236 -1.29 -3.63 0.86
C ALA A 236 -1.54 -5.13 0.89
N THR A 237 -2.47 -5.53 1.72
CA THR A 237 -2.84 -6.95 1.90
C THR A 237 -4.32 -7.18 1.62
N GLY A 238 -5.05 -6.16 1.21
CA GLY A 238 -6.45 -6.22 0.83
C GLY A 238 -6.70 -5.69 -0.57
N SER A 239 -7.96 -5.61 -1.00
CA SER A 239 -8.35 -5.10 -2.33
C SER A 239 -8.28 -3.59 -2.38
N GLN A 240 -7.13 -3.03 -2.66
CA GLN A 240 -6.93 -1.59 -2.79
C GLN A 240 -5.94 -1.27 -3.91
N TYR A 241 -6.28 -0.30 -4.75
CA TYR A 241 -5.31 0.31 -5.63
C TYR A 241 -4.29 1.08 -4.80
N LEU A 242 -3.00 0.81 -5.00
CA LEU A 242 -1.92 1.57 -4.40
C LEU A 242 -1.47 2.67 -5.35
N ASN A 243 -1.72 3.92 -4.98
CA ASN A 243 -1.20 5.09 -5.67
C ASN A 243 -0.09 5.70 -4.82
N VAL A 244 1.15 5.48 -5.24
CA VAL A 244 2.36 5.81 -4.48
C VAL A 244 3.24 6.76 -5.27
N GLY A 245 3.43 7.97 -4.77
CA GLY A 245 4.42 8.91 -5.29
C GLY A 245 5.20 9.51 -4.13
N SER A 246 6.47 9.79 -4.28
CA SER A 246 7.20 10.42 -3.17
C SER A 246 6.62 11.78 -2.80
N ILE A 247 6.27 12.58 -3.80
CA ILE A 247 5.68 13.90 -3.63
C ILE A 247 4.16 13.80 -3.44
N CYS A 248 3.47 13.06 -4.32
CA CYS A 248 2.02 12.99 -4.26
C CYS A 248 1.51 11.62 -4.70
N GLY A 249 0.61 11.03 -3.90
CA GLY A 249 -0.06 9.77 -4.26
C GLY A 249 -1.04 9.96 -5.40
N VAL A 250 -1.94 10.94 -5.29
CA VAL A 250 -2.90 11.31 -6.34
C VAL A 250 -2.99 12.83 -6.50
N LEU A 251 -2.89 13.27 -7.74
CA LEU A 251 -3.15 14.65 -8.13
C LEU A 251 -4.53 14.77 -8.81
N GLY A 252 -5.41 15.55 -8.22
CA GLY A 252 -6.78 15.74 -8.69
C GLY A 252 -7.01 17.09 -9.39
N GLY A 253 -5.97 17.88 -9.59
CA GLY A 253 -6.04 19.19 -10.26
C GLY A 253 -4.73 19.97 -10.11
N ASN A 254 -4.59 21.07 -10.81
CA ASN A 254 -3.43 21.95 -10.85
C ASN A 254 -2.14 21.27 -11.36
N TYR A 255 -1.00 21.44 -10.68
CA TYR A 255 0.28 20.92 -11.16
C TYR A 255 1.27 20.62 -10.03
N ILE A 256 2.30 19.85 -10.39
CA ILE A 256 3.52 19.67 -9.59
C ILE A 256 4.68 20.28 -10.37
N ALA A 257 5.51 21.11 -9.73
CA ALA A 257 6.63 21.76 -10.40
C ALA A 257 7.90 21.82 -9.54
N ASN A 258 9.07 21.73 -10.18
CA ASN A 258 10.38 21.90 -9.53
C ASN A 258 10.53 20.97 -8.31
N CYS A 259 10.02 19.73 -8.39
CA CYS A 259 10.09 18.77 -7.32
C CYS A 259 11.14 17.70 -7.61
N HIS A 260 11.98 17.40 -6.63
CA HIS A 260 13.11 16.49 -6.79
C HIS A 260 13.05 15.37 -5.75
N ASN A 261 12.93 14.14 -6.21
CA ASN A 261 12.95 12.97 -5.35
C ASN A 261 14.33 12.32 -5.28
N ARG A 262 14.82 12.10 -4.06
CA ARG A 262 15.94 11.21 -3.75
C ARG A 262 15.55 10.13 -2.74
N ALA A 263 14.28 10.07 -2.36
CA ALA A 263 13.74 9.06 -1.44
C ALA A 263 13.63 7.70 -2.14
N TYR A 264 13.90 6.63 -1.40
CA TYR A 264 13.60 5.26 -1.83
C TYR A 264 12.10 5.00 -1.79
N ILE A 265 11.56 4.34 -2.82
CA ILE A 265 10.13 4.02 -2.92
C ILE A 265 9.95 2.52 -3.10
N GLU A 266 9.11 1.92 -2.24
CA GLU A 266 8.72 0.53 -2.33
C GLU A 266 7.21 0.37 -2.12
N ALA A 267 6.54 -0.20 -3.11
CA ALA A 267 5.10 -0.50 -3.08
C ALA A 267 4.89 -2.00 -3.26
N ARG A 268 4.24 -2.65 -2.31
CA ARG A 268 3.91 -4.08 -2.34
C ARG A 268 2.42 -4.29 -2.21
N SER A 269 1.85 -5.14 -3.03
CA SER A 269 0.46 -5.58 -2.92
C SER A 269 0.36 -7.09 -2.98
N LEU A 270 -0.56 -7.65 -2.20
CA LEU A 270 -0.89 -9.06 -2.32
C LEU A 270 -1.90 -9.29 -3.45
N PHE A 271 -2.90 -8.41 -3.58
CA PHE A 271 -4.04 -8.65 -4.48
C PHE A 271 -4.24 -7.59 -5.57
N ASP A 272 -3.70 -6.39 -5.42
CA ASP A 272 -4.16 -5.25 -6.21
C ASP A 272 -3.11 -4.58 -7.07
N ASP A 273 -3.62 -3.70 -7.92
CA ASP A 273 -2.83 -2.92 -8.83
C ASP A 273 -1.99 -1.87 -8.08
N ILE A 274 -0.77 -1.73 -8.52
CA ILE A 274 0.21 -0.77 -8.02
C ILE A 274 0.47 0.28 -9.08
N PHE A 275 0.34 1.54 -8.69
CA PHE A 275 0.80 2.71 -9.44
C PHE A 275 1.83 3.43 -8.58
N ALA A 276 3.13 3.16 -8.81
CA ALA A 276 4.21 3.71 -7.99
C ALA A 276 5.23 4.48 -8.84
N ALA A 277 5.57 5.68 -8.43
CA ALA A 277 6.51 6.51 -9.16
C ALA A 277 7.33 7.44 -8.26
N GLY A 278 8.44 7.93 -8.82
CA GLY A 278 9.35 8.84 -8.14
C GLY A 278 8.70 10.16 -7.70
N ILE A 279 7.68 10.65 -8.40
CA ILE A 279 7.02 11.93 -8.09
C ILE A 279 5.53 11.73 -7.80
N LEU A 280 4.76 11.15 -8.75
CA LEU A 280 3.30 11.11 -8.71
C LEU A 280 2.79 9.70 -9.03
N GLY A 281 2.02 9.11 -8.09
CA GLY A 281 1.44 7.78 -8.29
C GLY A 281 0.35 7.76 -9.35
N PHE A 282 -0.62 8.65 -9.27
CA PHE A 282 -1.74 8.68 -10.20
C PHE A 282 -2.23 10.11 -10.45
N ASP A 283 -2.58 10.40 -11.68
CA ASP A 283 -3.21 11.65 -12.08
C ASP A 283 -4.61 11.40 -12.65
N ASN A 284 -5.58 12.16 -12.18
CA ASN A 284 -6.96 12.01 -12.64
C ASN A 284 -7.25 12.72 -13.98
N GLN A 285 -6.45 13.73 -14.38
CA GLN A 285 -6.82 14.68 -15.43
C GLN A 285 -5.70 15.10 -16.38
N TYR A 286 -4.59 14.36 -16.43
CA TYR A 286 -3.37 14.76 -17.17
C TYR A 286 -2.82 16.11 -16.71
N ASN A 287 -2.84 16.35 -15.41
CA ASN A 287 -2.27 17.56 -14.84
C ASN A 287 -0.75 17.59 -15.06
N PRO A 288 -0.18 18.76 -15.31
CA PRO A 288 1.22 18.81 -15.69
C PRO A 288 2.17 18.59 -14.48
N VAL A 289 3.26 17.90 -14.78
CA VAL A 289 4.44 17.75 -13.92
C VAL A 289 5.60 18.43 -14.64
N TYR A 290 6.11 19.51 -14.06
CA TYR A 290 7.13 20.38 -14.67
C TYR A 290 8.45 20.31 -13.91
N ASN A 291 9.58 20.25 -14.65
CA ASN A 291 10.93 20.39 -14.06
C ASN A 291 11.17 19.45 -12.89
N CYS A 292 10.70 18.22 -12.95
CA CYS A 292 10.80 17.25 -11.87
C CYS A 292 11.83 16.17 -12.15
N SER A 293 12.39 15.59 -11.09
CA SER A 293 13.36 14.51 -11.23
C SER A 293 13.24 13.44 -10.15
N ASN A 294 13.62 12.21 -10.53
CA ASN A 294 13.84 11.12 -9.61
C ASN A 294 15.28 10.62 -9.70
N ALA A 295 15.93 10.45 -8.56
CA ALA A 295 17.31 9.98 -8.47
C ALA A 295 17.48 8.73 -7.61
N ASN A 296 16.40 8.14 -7.08
CA ASN A 296 16.48 6.92 -6.29
C ASN A 296 15.55 5.84 -6.85
N ASP A 297 15.68 4.63 -6.32
CA ASP A 297 15.01 3.45 -6.81
C ASP A 297 13.49 3.49 -6.52
N VAL A 298 12.71 2.98 -7.49
CA VAL A 298 11.27 2.73 -7.35
C VAL A 298 11.00 1.25 -7.58
N VAL A 299 10.44 0.60 -6.58
CA VAL A 299 10.20 -0.85 -6.57
C VAL A 299 8.71 -1.14 -6.41
N GLY A 300 8.13 -1.89 -7.33
CA GLY A 300 6.75 -2.37 -7.26
C GLY A 300 6.69 -3.89 -7.28
N PHE A 301 5.90 -4.47 -6.39
CA PHE A 301 5.65 -5.90 -6.35
C PHE A 301 4.18 -6.19 -6.08
N SER A 302 3.53 -6.91 -6.99
CA SER A 302 2.18 -7.45 -6.73
C SER A 302 2.15 -8.96 -7.00
N THR A 303 1.48 -9.69 -6.11
CA THR A 303 1.28 -11.13 -6.34
C THR A 303 0.24 -11.37 -7.44
N TRP A 304 -0.80 -10.53 -7.52
CA TRP A 304 -1.95 -10.80 -8.40
C TRP A 304 -2.41 -9.61 -9.24
N GLY A 305 -2.07 -8.39 -8.88
CA GLY A 305 -2.46 -7.17 -9.57
C GLY A 305 -1.46 -6.75 -10.65
N ILE A 306 -1.84 -5.73 -11.40
CA ILE A 306 -0.99 -5.05 -12.36
C ILE A 306 0.04 -4.21 -11.59
N VAL A 307 1.26 -4.15 -12.08
CA VAL A 307 2.33 -3.34 -11.50
C VAL A 307 2.75 -2.29 -12.53
N CYS A 308 2.33 -1.04 -12.33
CA CYS A 308 2.75 0.12 -13.10
C CYS A 308 3.77 0.92 -12.28
N VAL A 309 5.04 0.87 -12.67
CA VAL A 309 6.11 1.57 -11.95
C VAL A 309 6.95 2.45 -12.88
N SER A 310 7.37 3.60 -12.38
CA SER A 310 8.12 4.55 -13.21
C SER A 310 8.96 5.55 -12.43
N GLY A 311 9.79 6.27 -13.18
CA GLY A 311 10.67 7.28 -12.61
C GLY A 311 9.92 8.54 -12.15
N LEU A 312 8.89 8.99 -12.86
CA LEU A 312 8.21 10.25 -12.50
C LEU A 312 6.71 10.09 -12.23
N VAL A 313 5.91 9.54 -13.16
CA VAL A 313 4.46 9.43 -13.02
C VAL A 313 3.99 8.05 -13.43
N ALA A 314 3.27 7.34 -12.58
CA ALA A 314 2.88 5.95 -12.85
C ALA A 314 1.65 5.81 -13.74
N ALA A 315 0.78 6.81 -13.81
CA ALA A 315 -0.37 6.77 -14.72
C ALA A 315 -0.86 8.18 -15.13
N ASN A 316 -1.36 8.30 -16.37
CA ASN A 316 -1.96 9.51 -16.94
C ASN A 316 -1.03 10.73 -16.93
N ALA A 317 0.19 10.57 -17.43
CA ALA A 317 1.24 11.57 -17.30
C ALA A 317 1.17 12.71 -18.34
N LYS A 318 1.38 13.93 -17.86
CA LYS A 318 1.83 15.04 -18.67
C LYS A 318 3.12 15.60 -18.08
N VAL A 319 4.27 15.26 -18.65
CA VAL A 319 5.57 15.63 -18.10
C VAL A 319 6.34 16.52 -19.07
N VAL A 320 6.82 17.65 -18.58
CA VAL A 320 7.66 18.58 -19.33
C VAL A 320 8.93 18.91 -18.53
N ASN A 321 10.09 18.78 -19.14
CA ASN A 321 11.39 18.96 -18.52
C ASN A 321 11.56 18.01 -17.32
N GLY A 322 11.59 16.72 -17.56
CA GLY A 322 11.73 15.76 -16.48
C GLY A 322 12.80 14.71 -16.73
N TYR A 323 13.39 14.17 -15.67
CA TYR A 323 14.34 13.09 -15.84
C TYR A 323 14.34 12.09 -14.68
N ASN A 324 14.76 10.87 -15.00
CA ASN A 324 14.99 9.82 -14.02
C ASN A 324 16.41 9.26 -14.14
N THR A 325 17.07 9.10 -13.01
CA THR A 325 18.37 8.44 -12.88
C THR A 325 18.35 7.24 -11.93
N GLY A 326 17.27 7.09 -11.16
CA GLY A 326 17.03 5.94 -10.28
C GLY A 326 16.65 4.67 -11.05
N ASN A 327 16.92 3.51 -10.48
CA ASN A 327 16.50 2.25 -11.07
C ASN A 327 15.02 1.99 -10.82
N ILE A 328 14.32 1.46 -11.80
CA ILE A 328 12.89 1.18 -11.71
C ILE A 328 12.67 -0.31 -11.87
N SER A 329 12.03 -0.94 -10.93
CA SER A 329 11.77 -2.37 -10.98
C SER A 329 10.33 -2.73 -10.62
N GLY A 330 9.73 -3.57 -11.45
CA GLY A 330 8.38 -4.11 -11.25
C GLY A 330 8.39 -5.64 -11.30
N THR A 331 7.64 -6.27 -10.40
CA THR A 331 7.44 -7.72 -10.38
C THR A 331 5.96 -8.04 -10.15
N GLY A 332 5.36 -8.87 -10.99
CA GLY A 332 3.95 -9.23 -10.88
C GLY A 332 3.44 -10.03 -12.08
N PRO A 333 2.16 -10.40 -12.11
CA PRO A 333 1.56 -11.13 -13.24
C PRO A 333 1.46 -10.28 -14.51
N SER A 334 1.24 -8.98 -14.36
CA SER A 334 1.27 -7.99 -15.45
C SER A 334 2.09 -6.80 -14.99
N VAL A 335 3.14 -6.44 -15.74
CA VAL A 335 4.12 -5.44 -15.32
C VAL A 335 4.37 -4.44 -16.42
N GLU A 336 4.20 -3.17 -16.11
CA GLU A 336 4.55 -2.04 -16.95
C GLU A 336 5.60 -1.18 -16.25
N VAL A 337 6.79 -1.05 -16.86
CA VAL A 337 7.91 -0.27 -16.30
C VAL A 337 8.30 0.83 -17.26
N GLY A 338 8.31 2.06 -16.78
CA GLY A 338 8.70 3.21 -17.57
C GLY A 338 9.79 4.05 -16.91
N GLY A 339 10.76 4.54 -17.67
CA GLY A 339 11.77 5.46 -17.14
C GLY A 339 11.18 6.78 -16.69
N ILE A 340 10.12 7.24 -17.34
CA ILE A 340 9.37 8.46 -17.00
C ILE A 340 7.93 8.10 -16.60
N THR A 341 7.24 7.34 -17.46
CA THR A 341 5.88 6.83 -17.22
C THR A 341 5.73 5.49 -17.94
N PRO A 342 4.95 4.53 -17.42
CA PRO A 342 4.76 3.26 -18.09
C PRO A 342 3.74 3.33 -19.23
N SER A 343 2.73 4.22 -19.14
CA SER A 343 1.63 4.27 -20.11
C SER A 343 0.98 5.65 -20.19
N PHE A 344 0.19 5.88 -21.24
CA PHE A 344 -0.63 7.08 -21.47
C PHE A 344 0.02 8.40 -21.08
N ALA A 345 0.82 8.98 -22.01
CA ALA A 345 1.64 10.13 -21.67
C ALA A 345 1.64 11.23 -22.73
N GLN A 346 1.76 12.46 -22.25
CA GLN A 346 2.20 13.61 -23.03
C GLN A 346 3.58 14.03 -22.51
N LEU A 347 4.63 13.70 -23.23
CA LEU A 347 6.01 13.91 -22.81
C LEU A 347 6.71 14.94 -23.67
N ASN A 348 7.42 15.88 -23.05
CA ASN A 348 8.24 16.86 -23.72
C ASN A 348 9.55 17.10 -22.95
N ASN A 349 10.68 17.01 -23.62
CA ASN A 349 12.01 17.21 -23.05
C ASN A 349 12.28 16.39 -21.81
N VAL A 350 12.23 15.05 -21.96
CA VAL A 350 12.44 14.09 -20.87
C VAL A 350 13.53 13.08 -21.21
N TYR A 351 14.24 12.59 -20.20
CA TYR A 351 15.19 11.49 -20.39
C TYR A 351 15.26 10.55 -19.18
N ASN A 352 15.73 9.33 -19.44
CA ASN A 352 15.99 8.32 -18.41
C ASN A 352 17.38 7.73 -18.60
N THR A 353 18.14 7.62 -17.51
CA THR A 353 19.42 6.89 -17.46
C THR A 353 19.39 5.74 -16.44
N GLY A 354 18.33 5.64 -15.65
CA GLY A 354 18.15 4.55 -14.69
C GLY A 354 17.86 3.22 -15.38
N ARG A 355 18.25 2.14 -14.74
CA ARG A 355 17.98 0.77 -15.23
C ARG A 355 16.50 0.44 -15.03
N LEU A 356 15.90 -0.18 -16.06
CA LEU A 356 14.52 -0.66 -16.02
C LEU A 356 14.49 -2.18 -15.93
N THR A 357 13.73 -2.73 -15.00
CA THR A 357 13.58 -4.18 -14.81
C THR A 357 12.11 -4.54 -14.65
N ALA A 358 11.58 -5.38 -15.53
CA ALA A 358 10.25 -5.94 -15.43
C ALA A 358 10.36 -7.47 -15.31
N THR A 359 9.71 -8.02 -14.28
CA THR A 359 9.67 -9.47 -14.07
C THR A 359 8.21 -9.91 -14.05
N GLY A 360 7.76 -10.54 -15.14
CA GLY A 360 6.44 -11.13 -15.24
C GLY A 360 6.41 -12.51 -14.58
N ARG A 361 5.35 -12.82 -13.84
CA ARG A 361 5.06 -14.20 -13.41
C ARG A 361 4.10 -14.81 -14.40
N SER A 362 4.46 -15.93 -15.03
CA SER A 362 3.52 -16.75 -15.79
C SER A 362 2.55 -17.38 -14.80
N ILE A 363 1.28 -16.98 -14.86
CA ILE A 363 0.18 -17.67 -14.15
C ILE A 363 -0.44 -18.79 -14.99
N ILE A 364 0.16 -19.11 -16.16
CA ILE A 364 -0.23 -20.24 -16.95
C ILE A 364 0.54 -21.43 -16.37
N PRO A 365 -0.12 -22.43 -15.76
CA PRO A 365 0.56 -23.67 -15.42
C PRO A 365 1.13 -24.24 -16.74
N GLU A 366 2.39 -24.63 -16.74
CA GLU A 366 2.95 -25.34 -17.88
C GLU A 366 2.01 -26.49 -18.22
N PRO A 367 1.61 -26.68 -19.49
CA PRO A 367 0.78 -27.81 -19.85
C PRO A 367 1.53 -29.07 -19.42
N GLU A 368 0.88 -29.94 -18.65
CA GLU A 368 1.46 -31.22 -18.28
C GLU A 368 1.99 -31.91 -19.56
N PRO A 369 3.19 -32.48 -19.50
CA PRO A 369 3.72 -33.18 -20.66
C PRO A 369 2.72 -34.28 -21.05
N VAL A 370 2.16 -34.15 -22.24
CA VAL A 370 1.26 -35.17 -22.81
C VAL A 370 2.05 -36.47 -22.80
N ALA A 371 1.61 -37.43 -21.98
CA ALA A 371 2.18 -38.76 -21.95
C ALA A 371 2.07 -39.36 -23.37
N THR A 372 3.19 -39.46 -24.04
CA THR A 372 3.27 -40.13 -25.33
C THR A 372 2.92 -41.60 -25.10
N ALA A 373 1.73 -41.99 -25.57
CA ALA A 373 1.34 -43.40 -25.56
C ALA A 373 2.43 -44.23 -26.25
N SER A 374 3.00 -45.18 -25.52
CA SER A 374 3.92 -46.16 -26.10
C SER A 374 3.21 -46.95 -27.21
N PRO A 375 3.85 -47.16 -28.37
CA PRO A 375 3.22 -47.99 -29.37
C PRO A 375 3.09 -49.41 -28.84
N ILE A 376 1.87 -49.94 -28.93
CA ILE A 376 1.59 -51.37 -28.70
C ILE A 376 2.24 -52.13 -29.84
N VAL A 377 3.20 -53.01 -29.53
CA VAL A 377 3.76 -54.01 -30.42
C VAL A 377 2.90 -55.28 -30.37
#